data_6be916475c5a6f6e3175914c6e1d1aed
#
_entry.id   6be916475c5a6f6e3175914c6e1d1aed
#
_cell.length_a   1.000
_cell.length_b   1.000
_cell.length_c   1.000
_cell.angle_alpha   90.00
_cell.angle_beta   90.00
_cell.angle_gamma   90.00
#
_symmetry.space_group_name_H-M   'P 1'
#
loop_
_entity.id
_entity.type
_entity.pdbx_description
1 polymer ?
#
loop_
_entity_poly.entity_id
_entity_poly.type
_entity_poly.pdbx_seq_one_letter_code
_entity_poly.pdbx_strand_id
1 'polypeptide(L)'
;MSSTTGLAGRAVVVTGAGSGIGRAAALRFAAEGAKVLLADLNGEAAEAAAREINQAGGTAVTVAGDLSDQAVVDQVVATAVERFGSLDVLVNNAGIMDRMSAAGETEDAEWERVVRVNLTAPFLLTRAALPHLLATGKGAIVFTASEASLRGSAAGAAYTASKHGVAGLTKSVAVMYREKGLRANAIAPGGTATNIQVDADREAHGPAVLGSYMRNVGSPAQAEEQAAAIVFLASDAASNINGVILPVDGGWAAV
;
A
#
# COMPACT_ATOMS: atom_id res chain seq x y z
N MET A 1 -0.68 5.56 -29.10
CA MET A 1 0.70 5.21 -28.66
C MET A 1 0.58 4.06 -27.68
N SER A 2 1.28 2.94 -27.89
CA SER A 2 1.31 1.84 -26.91
C SER A 2 1.87 2.37 -25.59
N SER A 3 1.15 2.16 -24.47
CA SER A 3 1.65 2.51 -23.14
C SER A 3 2.97 1.79 -22.90
N THR A 4 4.02 2.52 -22.56
CA THR A 4 5.36 1.97 -22.29
C THR A 4 5.43 1.22 -20.96
N THR A 5 4.37 1.28 -20.16
CA THR A 5 4.30 0.69 -18.82
C THR A 5 3.93 -0.80 -18.82
N GLY A 6 3.35 -1.32 -19.89
CA GLY A 6 2.86 -2.70 -19.97
C GLY A 6 1.67 -3.00 -19.04
N LEU A 7 0.97 -1.96 -18.56
CA LEU A 7 -0.16 -2.10 -17.62
C LEU A 7 -1.53 -2.18 -18.31
N ALA A 8 -1.62 -1.81 -19.58
CA ALA A 8 -2.88 -1.85 -20.31
C ALA A 8 -3.49 -3.27 -20.32
N GLY A 9 -4.76 -3.35 -19.90
CA GLY A 9 -5.51 -4.60 -19.79
C GLY A 9 -5.20 -5.46 -18.56
N ARG A 10 -4.15 -5.17 -17.77
CA ARG A 10 -3.84 -5.90 -16.52
C ARG A 10 -4.90 -5.69 -15.46
N ALA A 11 -5.16 -6.72 -14.69
CA ALA A 11 -6.02 -6.69 -13.52
C ALA A 11 -5.23 -6.29 -12.28
N VAL A 12 -5.63 -5.19 -11.64
CA VAL A 12 -4.97 -4.58 -10.50
C VAL A 12 -5.92 -4.52 -9.31
N VAL A 13 -5.49 -4.98 -8.15
CA VAL A 13 -6.15 -4.75 -6.86
C VAL A 13 -5.41 -3.67 -6.10
N VAL A 14 -6.12 -2.64 -5.62
CA VAL A 14 -5.57 -1.58 -4.76
C VAL A 14 -6.36 -1.53 -3.47
N THR A 15 -5.67 -1.60 -2.32
CA THR A 15 -6.29 -1.49 -1.00
C THR A 15 -6.15 -0.10 -0.40
N GLY A 16 -7.13 0.32 0.44
CA GLY A 16 -7.22 1.69 0.91
C GLY A 16 -7.46 2.67 -0.25
N ALA A 17 -8.23 2.21 -1.25
CA ALA A 17 -8.37 2.90 -2.54
C ALA A 17 -9.46 3.99 -2.55
N GLY A 18 -10.16 4.21 -1.43
CA GLY A 18 -11.15 5.27 -1.29
C GLY A 18 -10.54 6.66 -1.10
N SER A 19 -9.29 6.75 -0.63
CA SER A 19 -8.66 8.04 -0.33
C SER A 19 -7.13 8.04 -0.50
N GLY A 20 -6.51 9.21 -0.40
CA GLY A 20 -5.07 9.39 -0.32
C GLY A 20 -4.28 8.66 -1.41
N ILE A 21 -3.19 8.02 -1.01
CA ILE A 21 -2.26 7.34 -1.92
C ILE A 21 -2.95 6.22 -2.71
N GLY A 22 -3.82 5.42 -2.04
CA GLY A 22 -4.51 4.31 -2.70
C GLY A 22 -5.45 4.78 -3.81
N ARG A 23 -6.22 5.86 -3.55
CA ARG A 23 -7.08 6.45 -4.57
C ARG A 23 -6.27 7.00 -5.74
N ALA A 24 -5.21 7.76 -5.47
CA ALA A 24 -4.34 8.30 -6.50
C ALA A 24 -3.69 7.17 -7.35
N ALA A 25 -3.27 6.07 -6.71
CA ALA A 25 -2.75 4.90 -7.40
C ALA A 25 -3.81 4.23 -8.29
N ALA A 26 -5.04 4.04 -7.78
CA ALA A 26 -6.14 3.44 -8.54
C ALA A 26 -6.47 4.25 -9.80
N LEU A 27 -6.61 5.58 -9.66
CA LEU A 27 -6.84 6.48 -10.79
C LEU A 27 -5.71 6.41 -11.83
N ARG A 28 -4.45 6.38 -11.36
CA ARG A 28 -3.30 6.32 -12.24
C ARG A 28 -3.18 4.98 -12.96
N PHE A 29 -3.43 3.85 -12.30
CA PHE A 29 -3.50 2.55 -12.97
C PHE A 29 -4.57 2.51 -14.06
N ALA A 30 -5.75 3.06 -13.78
CA ALA A 30 -6.83 3.15 -14.75
C ALA A 30 -6.45 4.02 -15.96
N ALA A 31 -5.75 5.15 -15.74
CA ALA A 31 -5.24 6.00 -16.80
C ALA A 31 -4.18 5.30 -17.70
N GLU A 32 -3.44 4.32 -17.14
CA GLU A 32 -2.54 3.44 -17.90
C GLU A 32 -3.30 2.29 -18.63
N GLY A 33 -4.63 2.26 -18.56
CA GLY A 33 -5.48 1.26 -19.20
C GLY A 33 -5.63 -0.05 -18.44
N ALA A 34 -5.27 -0.10 -17.16
CA ALA A 34 -5.50 -1.25 -16.29
C ALA A 34 -6.98 -1.34 -15.88
N LYS A 35 -7.43 -2.56 -15.55
CA LYS A 35 -8.71 -2.82 -14.88
C LYS A 35 -8.45 -2.83 -13.37
N VAL A 36 -9.18 -2.02 -12.60
CA VAL A 36 -8.84 -1.78 -11.19
C VAL A 36 -9.96 -2.24 -10.27
N LEU A 37 -9.63 -3.09 -9.29
CA LEU A 37 -10.48 -3.36 -8.15
C LEU A 37 -10.03 -2.48 -6.98
N LEU A 38 -10.95 -1.65 -6.49
CA LEU A 38 -10.76 -0.77 -5.34
C LEU A 38 -11.31 -1.46 -4.09
N ALA A 39 -10.43 -1.84 -3.16
CA ALA A 39 -10.82 -2.39 -1.87
C ALA A 39 -10.63 -1.35 -0.76
N ASP A 40 -11.67 -1.07 0.00
CA ASP A 40 -11.62 -0.11 1.11
C ASP A 40 -12.62 -0.47 2.21
N LEU A 41 -12.32 -0.08 3.45
CA LEU A 41 -13.27 -0.17 4.56
C LEU A 41 -14.44 0.80 4.34
N ASN A 42 -14.18 1.98 3.75
CA ASN A 42 -15.18 2.95 3.36
C ASN A 42 -15.68 2.69 1.93
N GLY A 43 -16.76 1.90 1.82
CA GLY A 43 -17.35 1.52 0.54
C GLY A 43 -17.80 2.73 -0.29
N GLU A 44 -18.37 3.78 0.32
CA GLU A 44 -18.84 4.98 -0.40
C GLU A 44 -17.68 5.72 -1.07
N ALA A 45 -16.54 5.84 -0.38
CA ALA A 45 -15.35 6.48 -0.92
C ALA A 45 -14.75 5.65 -2.08
N ALA A 46 -14.68 4.32 -1.92
CA ALA A 46 -14.23 3.43 -2.99
C ALA A 46 -15.14 3.50 -4.22
N GLU A 47 -16.45 3.49 -4.02
CA GLU A 47 -17.43 3.64 -5.11
C GLU A 47 -17.35 5.00 -5.82
N ALA A 48 -17.10 6.07 -5.08
CA ALA A 48 -16.89 7.40 -5.68
C ALA A 48 -15.67 7.40 -6.61
N ALA A 49 -14.54 6.83 -6.16
CA ALA A 49 -13.34 6.69 -6.98
C ALA A 49 -13.56 5.77 -8.19
N ALA A 50 -14.28 4.66 -8.03
CA ALA A 50 -14.59 3.77 -9.14
C ALA A 50 -15.53 4.43 -10.17
N ARG A 51 -16.51 5.21 -9.73
CA ARG A 51 -17.37 5.99 -10.65
C ARG A 51 -16.54 6.98 -11.47
N GLU A 52 -15.60 7.69 -10.87
CA GLU A 52 -14.70 8.62 -11.57
C GLU A 52 -13.88 7.89 -12.64
N ILE A 53 -13.28 6.74 -12.32
CA ILE A 53 -12.55 5.92 -13.29
C ILE A 53 -13.46 5.49 -14.45
N ASN A 54 -14.65 4.99 -14.14
CA ASN A 54 -15.58 4.49 -15.16
C ASN A 54 -16.11 5.62 -16.04
N GLN A 55 -16.37 6.81 -15.49
CA GLN A 55 -16.77 8.00 -16.24
C GLN A 55 -15.67 8.51 -17.17
N ALA A 56 -14.41 8.32 -16.80
CA ALA A 56 -13.27 8.63 -17.65
C ALA A 56 -12.99 7.55 -18.72
N GLY A 57 -13.84 6.50 -18.83
CA GLY A 57 -13.70 5.43 -19.82
C GLY A 57 -12.80 4.28 -19.37
N GLY A 58 -12.35 4.25 -18.13
CA GLY A 58 -11.63 3.14 -17.52
C GLY A 58 -12.55 1.99 -17.09
N THR A 59 -11.98 1.00 -16.41
CA THR A 59 -12.73 -0.14 -15.85
C THR A 59 -12.41 -0.29 -14.38
N ALA A 60 -13.39 -0.08 -13.52
CA ALA A 60 -13.23 -0.21 -12.07
C ALA A 60 -14.41 -0.91 -11.42
N VAL A 61 -14.13 -1.72 -10.39
CA VAL A 61 -15.11 -2.35 -9.49
C VAL A 61 -14.65 -2.17 -8.04
N THR A 62 -15.56 -2.35 -7.09
CA THR A 62 -15.26 -2.15 -5.65
C THR A 62 -15.57 -3.38 -4.83
N VAL A 63 -14.84 -3.55 -3.73
CA VAL A 63 -15.20 -4.43 -2.61
C VAL A 63 -14.99 -3.64 -1.31
N ALA A 64 -16.03 -3.55 -0.50
CA ALA A 64 -15.98 -2.89 0.81
C ALA A 64 -15.81 -3.92 1.93
N GLY A 65 -14.94 -3.62 2.90
CA GLY A 65 -14.80 -4.45 4.10
C GLY A 65 -13.43 -4.36 4.79
N ASP A 66 -13.35 -4.98 5.95
CA ASP A 66 -12.11 -5.06 6.74
C ASP A 66 -11.20 -6.17 6.19
N LEU A 67 -10.08 -5.79 5.61
CA LEU A 67 -9.08 -6.71 5.03
C LEU A 67 -8.33 -7.54 6.09
N SER A 68 -8.57 -7.33 7.35
CA SER A 68 -8.13 -8.25 8.41
C SER A 68 -9.07 -9.46 8.60
N ASP A 69 -10.24 -9.46 7.93
CA ASP A 69 -11.16 -10.60 7.85
C ASP A 69 -10.84 -11.42 6.58
N GLN A 70 -10.61 -12.73 6.79
CA GLN A 70 -10.30 -13.65 5.69
C GLN A 70 -11.43 -13.73 4.66
N ALA A 71 -12.69 -13.62 5.07
CA ALA A 71 -13.82 -13.68 4.15
C ALA A 71 -13.82 -12.46 3.17
N VAL A 72 -13.47 -11.27 3.66
CA VAL A 72 -13.33 -10.07 2.82
C VAL A 72 -12.12 -10.21 1.88
N VAL A 73 -11.00 -10.75 2.38
CA VAL A 73 -9.82 -11.03 1.55
C VAL A 73 -10.16 -11.98 0.40
N ASP A 74 -10.85 -13.07 0.70
CA ASP A 74 -11.26 -14.06 -0.32
C ASP A 74 -12.22 -13.43 -1.34
N GLN A 75 -13.15 -12.58 -0.88
CA GLN A 75 -14.06 -11.85 -1.76
C GLN A 75 -13.31 -10.89 -2.70
N VAL A 76 -12.31 -10.17 -2.21
CA VAL A 76 -11.49 -9.25 -3.05
C VAL A 76 -10.80 -10.03 -4.17
N VAL A 77 -10.15 -11.14 -3.85
CA VAL A 77 -9.44 -11.96 -4.84
C VAL A 77 -10.43 -12.59 -5.83
N ALA A 78 -11.51 -13.19 -5.32
CA ALA A 78 -12.54 -13.81 -6.18
C ALA A 78 -13.16 -12.78 -7.14
N THR A 79 -13.54 -11.60 -6.63
CA THR A 79 -14.13 -10.54 -7.47
C THR A 79 -13.16 -10.07 -8.56
N ALA A 80 -11.87 -9.91 -8.25
CA ALA A 80 -10.88 -9.52 -9.26
C ALA A 80 -10.78 -10.57 -10.38
N VAL A 81 -10.69 -11.84 -10.01
CA VAL A 81 -10.57 -12.94 -10.98
C VAL A 81 -11.86 -13.11 -11.79
N GLU A 82 -13.03 -13.07 -11.17
CA GLU A 82 -14.32 -13.19 -11.86
C GLU A 82 -14.60 -12.04 -12.83
N ARG A 83 -14.28 -10.81 -12.42
CA ARG A 83 -14.60 -9.62 -13.20
C ARG A 83 -13.58 -9.33 -14.30
N PHE A 84 -12.32 -9.66 -14.09
CA PHE A 84 -11.22 -9.29 -14.98
C PHE A 84 -10.55 -10.47 -15.69
N GLY A 85 -10.77 -11.70 -15.20
CA GLY A 85 -10.20 -12.94 -15.77
C GLY A 85 -8.80 -13.27 -15.23
N SER A 86 -8.16 -12.38 -14.47
CA SER A 86 -6.82 -12.56 -13.90
C SER A 86 -6.64 -11.68 -12.66
N LEU A 87 -5.50 -11.83 -11.98
CA LEU A 87 -4.96 -10.86 -11.04
C LEU A 87 -3.45 -10.73 -11.33
N ASP A 88 -3.05 -9.59 -11.87
CA ASP A 88 -1.69 -9.33 -12.35
C ASP A 88 -0.87 -8.49 -11.37
N VAL A 89 -1.53 -7.56 -10.67
CA VAL A 89 -0.88 -6.62 -9.73
C VAL A 89 -1.68 -6.53 -8.45
N LEU A 90 -0.99 -6.62 -7.32
CA LEU A 90 -1.55 -6.34 -5.99
C LEU A 90 -0.84 -5.14 -5.36
N VAL A 91 -1.60 -4.11 -4.97
CA VAL A 91 -1.12 -2.96 -4.21
C VAL A 91 -1.67 -3.04 -2.79
N ASN A 92 -0.84 -3.45 -1.85
CA ASN A 92 -1.13 -3.43 -0.41
C ASN A 92 -0.82 -2.03 0.14
N ASN A 93 -1.81 -1.14 0.09
CA ASN A 93 -1.65 0.25 0.50
C ASN A 93 -2.43 0.60 1.78
N ALA A 94 -3.55 -0.07 2.08
CA ALA A 94 -4.33 0.19 3.29
C ALA A 94 -3.46 0.20 4.54
N GLY A 95 -3.68 1.18 5.41
CA GLY A 95 -2.93 1.30 6.65
C GLY A 95 -3.47 2.43 7.54
N ILE A 96 -3.15 2.34 8.82
CA ILE A 96 -3.52 3.31 9.85
C ILE A 96 -2.29 3.72 10.66
N MET A 97 -2.33 4.91 11.26
CA MET A 97 -1.30 5.35 12.20
C MET A 97 -1.56 4.80 13.61
N ASP A 98 -0.51 4.78 14.41
CA ASP A 98 -0.59 4.72 15.87
C ASP A 98 -0.74 6.15 16.46
N ARG A 99 -0.71 6.25 17.78
CA ARG A 99 -0.75 7.52 18.51
C ARG A 99 0.62 8.14 18.72
N MET A 100 1.64 7.72 17.98
CA MET A 100 3.04 8.06 18.20
C MET A 100 3.58 7.57 19.56
N SER A 101 2.91 6.59 20.18
CA SER A 101 3.19 6.10 21.52
C SER A 101 4.57 5.44 21.60
N ALA A 102 5.34 5.74 22.64
CA ALA A 102 6.52 4.98 23.00
C ALA A 102 6.14 3.56 23.46
N ALA A 103 7.05 2.60 23.43
CA ALA A 103 6.74 1.20 23.73
C ALA A 103 6.12 0.99 25.13
N GLY A 104 6.53 1.80 26.12
CA GLY A 104 5.97 1.73 27.48
C GLY A 104 4.60 2.40 27.62
N GLU A 105 4.15 3.15 26.63
CA GLU A 105 2.86 3.86 26.59
C GLU A 105 1.87 3.22 25.64
N THR A 106 2.33 2.28 24.79
CA THR A 106 1.48 1.62 23.80
C THR A 106 0.53 0.65 24.48
N GLU A 107 -0.77 0.92 24.39
CA GLU A 107 -1.81 0.00 24.88
C GLU A 107 -1.91 -1.25 23.99
N ASP A 108 -2.29 -2.40 24.57
CA ASP A 108 -2.47 -3.66 23.84
C ASP A 108 -3.44 -3.50 22.66
N ALA A 109 -4.55 -2.80 22.88
CA ALA A 109 -5.55 -2.55 21.83
C ALA A 109 -5.02 -1.69 20.66
N GLU A 110 -4.15 -0.73 20.93
CA GLU A 110 -3.46 0.06 19.90
C GLU A 110 -2.50 -0.83 19.11
N TRP A 111 -1.66 -1.60 19.80
CA TRP A 111 -0.72 -2.54 19.19
C TRP A 111 -1.45 -3.54 18.28
N GLU A 112 -2.45 -4.24 18.81
CA GLU A 112 -3.20 -5.26 18.08
C GLU A 112 -3.89 -4.67 16.83
N ARG A 113 -4.54 -3.52 16.96
CA ARG A 113 -5.21 -2.85 15.86
C ARG A 113 -4.24 -2.46 14.76
N VAL A 114 -3.09 -1.84 15.11
CA VAL A 114 -2.12 -1.37 14.13
C VAL A 114 -1.44 -2.55 13.42
N VAL A 115 -1.01 -3.57 14.16
CA VAL A 115 -0.40 -4.78 13.57
C VAL A 115 -1.39 -5.53 12.69
N ARG A 116 -2.64 -5.66 13.13
CA ARG A 116 -3.70 -6.34 12.37
C ARG A 116 -3.94 -5.67 11.03
N VAL A 117 -4.09 -4.35 10.99
CA VAL A 117 -4.38 -3.62 9.75
C VAL A 117 -3.14 -3.48 8.87
N ASN A 118 -2.00 -3.09 9.46
CA ASN A 118 -0.82 -2.72 8.66
C ASN A 118 0.05 -3.91 8.24
N LEU A 119 -0.01 -5.04 8.93
CA LEU A 119 0.86 -6.19 8.67
C LEU A 119 0.09 -7.48 8.40
N THR A 120 -0.89 -7.82 9.25
CA THR A 120 -1.64 -9.07 9.09
C THR A 120 -2.52 -9.03 7.84
N ALA A 121 -3.25 -7.95 7.60
CA ALA A 121 -4.13 -7.82 6.43
C ALA A 121 -3.34 -7.91 5.10
N PRO A 122 -2.24 -7.16 4.86
CA PRO A 122 -1.45 -7.34 3.65
C PRO A 122 -0.82 -8.75 3.52
N PHE A 123 -0.49 -9.43 4.62
CA PHE A 123 -0.07 -10.83 4.57
C PHE A 123 -1.20 -11.75 4.09
N LEU A 124 -2.40 -11.62 4.66
CA LEU A 124 -3.56 -12.44 4.29
C LEU A 124 -3.91 -12.25 2.81
N LEU A 125 -3.98 -11.00 2.35
CA LEU A 125 -4.31 -10.69 0.97
C LEU A 125 -3.20 -11.14 0.00
N THR A 126 -1.93 -10.97 0.36
CA THR A 126 -0.81 -11.48 -0.44
C THR A 126 -0.91 -13.01 -0.58
N ARG A 127 -1.14 -13.73 0.52
CA ARG A 127 -1.28 -15.19 0.51
C ARG A 127 -2.44 -15.66 -0.39
N ALA A 128 -3.59 -15.01 -0.32
CA ALA A 128 -4.75 -15.34 -1.15
C ALA A 128 -4.52 -15.01 -2.63
N ALA A 129 -3.83 -13.91 -2.94
CA ALA A 129 -3.57 -13.46 -4.31
C ALA A 129 -2.45 -14.25 -5.01
N LEU A 130 -1.51 -14.84 -4.26
CA LEU A 130 -0.31 -15.53 -4.79
C LEU A 130 -0.61 -16.54 -5.91
N PRO A 131 -1.57 -17.47 -5.79
CA PRO A 131 -1.84 -18.44 -6.86
C PRO A 131 -2.17 -17.76 -8.20
N HIS A 132 -2.96 -16.68 -8.16
CA HIS A 132 -3.38 -15.95 -9.35
C HIS A 132 -2.25 -15.11 -9.93
N LEU A 133 -1.49 -14.40 -9.10
CA LEU A 133 -0.32 -13.62 -9.51
C LEU A 133 0.74 -14.52 -10.19
N LEU A 134 0.99 -15.71 -9.62
CA LEU A 134 1.94 -16.68 -10.17
C LEU A 134 1.48 -17.28 -11.50
N ALA A 135 0.16 -17.48 -11.67
CA ALA A 135 -0.39 -18.01 -12.91
C ALA A 135 -0.16 -17.08 -14.12
N THR A 136 0.08 -15.79 -13.90
CA THR A 136 0.40 -14.83 -14.98
C THR A 136 1.83 -14.94 -15.49
N GLY A 137 2.76 -15.57 -14.72
CA GLY A 137 4.19 -15.64 -15.02
C GLY A 137 4.94 -14.30 -14.91
N LYS A 138 4.26 -13.20 -14.60
CA LYS A 138 4.83 -11.85 -14.48
C LYS A 138 4.08 -10.97 -13.47
N GLY A 139 3.64 -11.58 -12.39
CA GLY A 139 2.91 -10.88 -11.32
C GLY A 139 3.76 -9.81 -10.62
N ALA A 140 3.12 -8.78 -10.09
CA ALA A 140 3.78 -7.76 -9.27
C ALA A 140 2.99 -7.46 -7.99
N ILE A 141 3.72 -7.33 -6.88
CA ILE A 141 3.18 -6.83 -5.62
C ILE A 141 3.91 -5.55 -5.24
N VAL A 142 3.15 -4.52 -4.88
CA VAL A 142 3.72 -3.29 -4.32
C VAL A 142 3.09 -3.07 -2.95
N PHE A 143 3.95 -2.92 -1.94
CA PHE A 143 3.53 -2.58 -0.58
C PHE A 143 3.76 -1.09 -0.32
N THR A 144 2.86 -0.47 0.42
CA THR A 144 3.09 0.84 1.02
C THR A 144 3.67 0.65 2.43
N ALA A 145 5.00 0.67 2.50
CA ALA A 145 5.72 0.69 3.76
C ALA A 145 5.67 2.12 4.38
N SER A 146 6.76 2.69 4.80
CA SER A 146 6.88 4.05 5.35
C SER A 146 8.36 4.34 5.63
N GLU A 147 8.73 5.61 5.84
CA GLU A 147 9.97 5.97 6.52
C GLU A 147 10.12 5.24 7.87
N ALA A 148 9.01 4.95 8.57
CA ALA A 148 8.99 4.11 9.77
C ALA A 148 9.40 2.65 9.54
N SER A 149 9.61 2.21 8.31
CA SER A 149 10.21 0.90 7.97
C SER A 149 11.72 0.94 7.83
N LEU A 150 12.32 2.13 7.90
CA LEU A 150 13.75 2.39 7.72
C LEU A 150 14.39 2.97 8.98
N ARG A 151 13.60 3.63 9.85
CA ARG A 151 14.08 4.29 11.07
C ARG A 151 13.04 4.30 12.19
N GLY A 152 13.48 4.42 13.44
CA GLY A 152 12.59 4.47 14.60
C GLY A 152 12.01 5.85 14.92
N SER A 153 12.42 6.91 14.21
CA SER A 153 12.04 8.29 14.54
C SER A 153 10.85 8.84 13.74
N ALA A 154 10.20 8.00 12.92
CA ALA A 154 9.14 8.43 12.02
C ALA A 154 7.72 8.19 12.56
N ALA A 155 7.54 7.36 13.59
CA ALA A 155 6.26 7.01 14.18
C ALA A 155 6.44 6.36 15.56
N GLY A 156 5.35 6.01 16.22
CA GLY A 156 5.35 5.27 17.48
C GLY A 156 5.74 3.79 17.30
N ALA A 157 5.74 3.05 18.41
CA ALA A 157 6.24 1.69 18.47
C ALA A 157 5.45 0.70 17.62
N ALA A 158 4.12 0.76 17.66
CA ALA A 158 3.25 -0.18 16.93
C ALA A 158 3.35 0.02 15.41
N TYR A 159 3.28 1.27 14.95
CA TYR A 159 3.40 1.59 13.53
C TYR A 159 4.79 1.24 13.00
N THR A 160 5.85 1.65 13.70
CA THR A 160 7.24 1.33 13.33
C THR A 160 7.45 -0.17 13.21
N ALA A 161 7.03 -0.96 14.20
CA ALA A 161 7.13 -2.42 14.14
C ALA A 161 6.34 -3.01 12.95
N SER A 162 5.10 -2.54 12.72
CA SER A 162 4.28 -3.02 11.62
C SER A 162 4.91 -2.74 10.25
N LYS A 163 5.48 -1.54 10.05
CA LYS A 163 6.08 -1.14 8.77
C LYS A 163 7.45 -1.79 8.52
N HIS A 164 8.25 -2.07 9.57
CA HIS A 164 9.41 -2.96 9.45
C HIS A 164 8.99 -4.39 9.07
N GLY A 165 7.88 -4.89 9.64
CA GLY A 165 7.29 -6.17 9.24
C GLY A 165 6.91 -6.22 7.77
N VAL A 166 6.30 -5.16 7.23
CA VAL A 166 5.98 -5.03 5.81
C VAL A 166 7.25 -5.06 4.94
N ALA A 167 8.32 -4.35 5.35
CA ALA A 167 9.59 -4.40 4.65
C ALA A 167 10.21 -5.81 4.64
N GLY A 168 10.11 -6.52 5.77
CA GLY A 168 10.51 -7.93 5.88
C GLY A 168 9.69 -8.84 4.96
N LEU A 169 8.35 -8.69 4.97
CA LEU A 169 7.44 -9.44 4.10
C LEU A 169 7.73 -9.19 2.61
N THR A 170 7.97 -7.94 2.22
CA THR A 170 8.37 -7.57 0.85
C THR A 170 9.59 -8.35 0.38
N LYS A 171 10.66 -8.35 1.17
CA LYS A 171 11.90 -9.05 0.84
C LYS A 171 11.72 -10.56 0.80
N SER A 172 10.95 -11.13 1.74
CA SER A 172 10.64 -12.56 1.78
C SER A 172 9.90 -13.01 0.52
N VAL A 173 8.84 -12.31 0.13
CA VAL A 173 8.07 -12.62 -1.08
C VAL A 173 8.95 -12.47 -2.33
N ALA A 174 9.73 -11.40 -2.42
CA ALA A 174 10.62 -11.15 -3.55
C ALA A 174 11.61 -12.30 -3.79
N VAL A 175 12.23 -12.81 -2.73
CA VAL A 175 13.23 -13.89 -2.83
C VAL A 175 12.57 -15.23 -3.14
N MET A 176 11.47 -15.58 -2.44
CA MET A 176 10.85 -16.89 -2.51
C MET A 176 10.14 -17.18 -3.85
N TYR A 177 9.71 -16.14 -4.55
CA TYR A 177 8.90 -16.31 -5.77
C TYR A 177 9.54 -15.73 -7.05
N ARG A 178 10.78 -15.20 -7.00
CA ARG A 178 11.46 -14.63 -8.17
C ARG A 178 11.56 -15.60 -9.36
N GLU A 179 11.89 -16.87 -9.09
CA GLU A 179 12.03 -17.90 -10.12
C GLU A 179 10.68 -18.29 -10.77
N LYS A 180 9.56 -17.83 -10.16
CA LYS A 180 8.20 -18.00 -10.69
C LYS A 180 7.69 -16.75 -11.39
N GLY A 181 8.56 -15.76 -11.66
CA GLY A 181 8.23 -14.54 -12.37
C GLY A 181 7.47 -13.48 -11.55
N LEU A 182 7.42 -13.63 -10.20
CA LEU A 182 6.79 -12.64 -9.31
C LEU A 182 7.83 -11.64 -8.81
N ARG A 183 7.50 -10.36 -8.86
CA ARG A 183 8.24 -9.28 -8.20
C ARG A 183 7.45 -8.73 -7.02
N ALA A 184 8.14 -8.41 -5.94
CA ALA A 184 7.57 -7.76 -4.78
C ALA A 184 8.48 -6.59 -4.34
N ASN A 185 7.93 -5.39 -4.28
CA ASN A 185 8.63 -4.19 -3.89
C ASN A 185 7.79 -3.37 -2.92
N ALA A 186 8.38 -2.39 -2.26
CA ALA A 186 7.66 -1.45 -1.44
C ALA A 186 8.10 -0.02 -1.75
N ILE A 187 7.18 0.94 -1.62
CA ILE A 187 7.55 2.33 -1.41
C ILE A 187 7.64 2.62 0.10
N ALA A 188 8.50 3.53 0.49
CA ALA A 188 8.58 4.07 1.85
C ALA A 188 8.24 5.58 1.81
N PRO A 189 6.95 5.93 1.90
CA PRO A 189 6.53 7.33 1.92
C PRO A 189 7.09 8.08 3.12
N GLY A 190 7.48 9.33 2.88
CA GLY A 190 7.65 10.34 3.90
C GLY A 190 6.33 11.01 4.28
N GLY A 191 6.38 12.25 4.76
CA GLY A 191 5.19 13.07 4.99
C GLY A 191 4.40 13.22 3.70
N THR A 192 3.13 12.81 3.70
CA THR A 192 2.25 12.87 2.52
C THR A 192 0.91 13.46 2.92
N ALA A 193 0.41 14.40 2.14
CA ALA A 193 -0.90 15.03 2.33
C ALA A 193 -2.01 14.00 2.02
N THR A 194 -2.56 13.39 3.06
CA THR A 194 -3.61 12.37 2.99
C THR A 194 -4.61 12.56 4.13
N ASN A 195 -5.68 11.76 4.12
CA ASN A 195 -6.67 11.74 5.20
C ASN A 195 -6.25 10.84 6.38
N ILE A 196 -5.02 10.32 6.42
CA ILE A 196 -4.56 9.52 7.54
C ILE A 196 -4.47 10.38 8.79
N GLN A 197 -5.15 9.96 9.86
CA GLN A 197 -5.22 10.72 11.10
C GLN A 197 -4.21 10.21 12.11
N VAL A 198 -3.62 11.13 12.85
CA VAL A 198 -2.75 10.87 13.98
C VAL A 198 -3.38 11.51 15.22
N ASP A 199 -3.90 10.67 16.12
CA ASP A 199 -4.48 11.10 17.40
C ASP A 199 -3.40 10.99 18.47
N ALA A 200 -2.45 11.92 18.45
CA ALA A 200 -1.30 11.91 19.38
C ALA A 200 -1.49 12.94 20.50
N ASP A 201 -1.34 12.50 21.74
CA ASP A 201 -1.17 13.40 22.88
C ASP A 201 0.26 13.98 22.85
N ARG A 202 0.38 15.26 22.55
CA ARG A 202 1.68 15.94 22.38
C ARG A 202 2.51 16.03 23.67
N GLU A 203 1.88 15.86 24.82
CA GLU A 203 2.55 15.89 26.13
C GLU A 203 3.06 14.50 26.55
N ALA A 204 2.58 13.42 25.90
CA ALA A 204 3.08 12.07 26.13
C ALA A 204 4.55 11.93 25.68
N HIS A 205 5.27 11.00 26.30
CA HIS A 205 6.71 10.83 26.08
C HIS A 205 7.06 10.56 24.61
N GLY A 206 6.34 9.65 23.94
CA GLY A 206 6.59 9.30 22.54
C GLY A 206 6.52 10.51 21.61
N PRO A 207 5.37 11.22 21.50
CA PRO A 207 5.23 12.41 20.67
C PRO A 207 6.20 13.53 21.03
N ALA A 208 6.49 13.75 22.31
CA ALA A 208 7.46 14.77 22.77
C ALA A 208 8.88 14.50 22.23
N VAL A 209 9.33 13.25 22.28
CA VAL A 209 10.62 12.83 21.73
C VAL A 209 10.63 12.92 20.20
N LEU A 210 9.61 12.38 19.54
CA LEU A 210 9.52 12.34 18.07
C LEU A 210 9.45 13.73 17.46
N GLY A 211 8.86 14.72 18.14
CA GLY A 211 8.74 16.09 17.68
C GLY A 211 10.07 16.74 17.25
N SER A 212 11.19 16.34 17.85
CA SER A 212 12.52 16.84 17.48
C SER A 212 12.98 16.34 16.10
N TYR A 213 12.56 15.15 15.69
CA TYR A 213 12.91 14.52 14.41
C TYR A 213 12.00 14.95 13.26
N MET A 214 10.78 15.40 13.56
CA MET A 214 9.82 15.86 12.56
C MET A 214 10.30 17.07 11.74
N ARG A 215 11.31 17.80 12.21
CA ARG A 215 11.91 18.91 11.47
C ARG A 215 12.56 18.49 10.15
N ASN A 216 12.93 17.21 10.03
CA ASN A 216 13.56 16.65 8.83
C ASN A 216 12.55 16.17 7.77
N VAL A 217 11.26 16.16 8.09
CA VAL A 217 10.22 15.63 7.17
C VAL A 217 10.06 16.48 5.89
N GLY A 218 10.38 17.77 5.98
CA GLY A 218 10.20 18.68 4.85
C GLY A 218 8.72 18.99 4.55
N SER A 219 8.43 19.45 3.34
CA SER A 219 7.06 19.67 2.88
C SER A 219 6.40 18.35 2.53
N PRO A 220 5.13 18.14 2.95
CA PRO A 220 4.41 16.92 2.59
C PRO A 220 4.28 16.76 1.07
N ALA A 221 4.56 15.57 0.57
CA ALA A 221 4.30 15.21 -0.82
C ALA A 221 2.79 15.11 -1.11
N GLN A 222 2.41 15.19 -2.38
CA GLN A 222 1.05 14.88 -2.81
C GLN A 222 0.88 13.36 -2.99
N ALA A 223 -0.35 12.87 -2.86
CA ALA A 223 -0.65 11.45 -3.02
C ALA A 223 -0.27 10.92 -4.42
N GLU A 224 -0.37 11.76 -5.44
CA GLU A 224 -0.03 11.47 -6.83
C GLU A 224 1.46 11.18 -7.03
N GLU A 225 2.34 11.80 -6.23
CA GLU A 225 3.79 11.56 -6.27
C GLU A 225 4.11 10.16 -5.74
N GLN A 226 3.43 9.72 -4.69
CA GLN A 226 3.52 8.35 -4.18
C GLN A 226 2.96 7.33 -5.18
N ALA A 227 1.80 7.65 -5.77
CA ALA A 227 1.16 6.82 -6.78
C ALA A 227 2.05 6.61 -8.01
N ALA A 228 2.83 7.61 -8.41
CA ALA A 228 3.79 7.49 -9.50
C ALA A 228 4.81 6.38 -9.26
N ALA A 229 5.37 6.32 -8.06
CA ALA A 229 6.33 5.28 -7.68
C ALA A 229 5.68 3.89 -7.58
N ILE A 230 4.45 3.80 -7.06
CA ILE A 230 3.69 2.54 -7.02
C ILE A 230 3.48 1.99 -8.43
N VAL A 231 2.98 2.82 -9.36
CA VAL A 231 2.71 2.41 -10.74
C VAL A 231 4.00 2.03 -11.47
N PHE A 232 5.09 2.78 -11.26
CA PHE A 232 6.41 2.43 -11.80
C PHE A 232 6.87 1.05 -11.31
N LEU A 233 6.85 0.78 -10.00
CA LEU A 233 7.28 -0.50 -9.44
C LEU A 233 6.43 -1.68 -9.92
N ALA A 234 5.14 -1.46 -10.21
CA ALA A 234 4.24 -2.46 -10.76
C ALA A 234 4.44 -2.72 -12.26
N SER A 235 5.00 -1.76 -13.00
CA SER A 235 5.13 -1.77 -14.45
C SER A 235 6.28 -2.64 -14.98
N ASP A 236 6.29 -2.87 -16.29
CA ASP A 236 7.38 -3.57 -16.98
C ASP A 236 8.70 -2.75 -16.97
N ALA A 237 8.62 -1.43 -16.77
CA ALA A 237 9.80 -0.57 -16.61
C ALA A 237 10.64 -0.94 -15.36
N ALA A 238 10.00 -1.57 -14.36
CA ALA A 238 10.66 -2.05 -13.15
C ALA A 238 10.98 -3.56 -13.20
N SER A 239 11.07 -4.18 -14.38
CA SER A 239 11.21 -5.63 -14.56
C SER A 239 12.40 -6.26 -13.83
N ASN A 240 13.49 -5.51 -13.62
CA ASN A 240 14.66 -5.97 -12.88
C ASN A 240 14.76 -5.41 -11.44
N ILE A 241 13.66 -4.81 -10.93
CA ILE A 241 13.58 -4.32 -9.55
C ILE A 241 12.75 -5.29 -8.73
N ASN A 242 13.38 -5.93 -7.73
CA ASN A 242 12.72 -6.91 -6.87
C ASN A 242 13.32 -6.89 -5.46
N GLY A 243 12.47 -6.74 -4.44
CA GLY A 243 12.86 -6.68 -3.03
C GLY A 243 13.28 -5.29 -2.54
N VAL A 244 13.10 -4.21 -3.34
CA VAL A 244 13.45 -2.86 -2.91
C VAL A 244 12.43 -2.30 -1.92
N ILE A 245 12.92 -1.54 -0.96
CA ILE A 245 12.14 -0.61 -0.16
C ILE A 245 12.58 0.79 -0.61
N LEU A 246 11.78 1.41 -1.48
CA LEU A 246 12.12 2.66 -2.16
C LEU A 246 11.63 3.86 -1.35
N PRO A 247 12.51 4.70 -0.76
CA PRO A 247 12.12 5.96 -0.17
C PRO A 247 11.47 6.89 -1.21
N VAL A 248 10.31 7.43 -0.88
CA VAL A 248 9.59 8.44 -1.67
C VAL A 248 9.18 9.54 -0.68
N ASP A 249 10.16 10.34 -0.26
CA ASP A 249 10.13 11.07 1.00
C ASP A 249 10.72 12.50 0.93
N GLY A 250 11.02 12.98 -0.28
CA GLY A 250 11.64 14.29 -0.45
C GLY A 250 13.06 14.40 0.09
N GLY A 251 13.74 13.26 0.34
CA GLY A 251 15.09 13.20 0.87
C GLY A 251 15.18 13.05 2.38
N TRP A 252 14.07 12.82 3.08
CA TRP A 252 14.08 12.60 4.55
C TRP A 252 14.95 11.40 4.95
N ALA A 253 15.00 10.33 4.14
CA ALA A 253 15.87 9.19 4.39
C ALA A 253 17.39 9.50 4.27
N ALA A 254 17.75 10.60 3.62
CA ALA A 254 19.14 10.96 3.35
C ALA A 254 19.82 11.76 4.48
N VAL A 255 19.08 12.07 5.58
CA VAL A 255 19.58 12.86 6.73
C VAL A 255 19.40 12.13 8.05
#